data_f7b11ae35e8fa435d03028106b77bd01
#
_entry.id   f7b11ae35e8fa435d03028106b77bd01
#
_cell.length_a   1.000
_cell.length_b   1.000
_cell.length_c   1.000
_cell.angle_alpha   90.00
_cell.angle_beta   90.00
_cell.angle_gamma   90.00
#
_symmetry.space_group_name_H-M   'P 1'
#
loop_
_entity.id
_entity.type
_entity.pdbx_description
1 polymer ?
#
loop_
_entity_poly.entity_id
_entity_poly.type
_entity_poly.pdbx_seq_one_letter_code
_entity_poly.pdbx_strand_id
1 'polypeptide(L)'
;MSLLLAILQALVLFAVAPLLSGITRVARARLHNRRGPGVLQEYRDLFKLLSRQSVAPDAAGWVFRLTPFVMVGVMLTVATALPVVTVASPLPVLGDLITLIYLFAIARFFFAIAGLDTGSPFTGIGASREAMLGVLVEPILLLGLWVAAQVAGSTHISFITDTVYHWPVARSLPLVLALCACAFATFIEMGKLPFDLAEAEQELQEGPLTEYSGYGFAVLKWGISLKQLVVLQMFVGVFFPWGQMTQFSAGGLLLAVVVAALKLLVGVLVIALFENSMARLRFVETSRITWAGFGFAFLAFVSLLVA
;
A
#
# COMPACT_ATOMS: atom_id res chain seq x y z
N MET A 1 12.55 16.24 18.00
CA MET A 1 13.06 14.87 17.79
C MET A 1 12.09 14.00 16.98
N SER A 2 10.80 14.04 17.28
CA SER A 2 9.76 13.27 16.55
C SER A 2 9.64 13.61 15.07
N LEU A 3 9.65 14.89 14.69
CA LEU A 3 9.54 15.32 13.28
C LEU A 3 10.75 14.84 12.46
N LEU A 4 11.95 14.92 12.99
CA LEU A 4 13.16 14.46 12.30
C LEU A 4 13.12 12.93 12.09
N LEU A 5 12.66 12.18 13.09
CA LEU A 5 12.45 10.73 12.98
C LEU A 5 11.39 10.40 11.92
N ALA A 6 10.29 11.14 11.88
CA ALA A 6 9.22 10.97 10.89
C ALA A 6 9.72 11.17 9.45
N ILE A 7 10.46 12.26 9.22
CA ILE A 7 11.05 12.56 7.91
C ILE A 7 12.08 11.51 7.53
N LEU A 8 12.98 11.14 8.45
CA LEU A 8 13.99 10.11 8.19
C LEU A 8 13.33 8.77 7.83
N GLN A 9 12.31 8.37 8.59
CA GLN A 9 11.53 7.16 8.31
C GLN A 9 10.91 7.18 6.92
N ALA A 10 10.25 8.28 6.54
CA ALA A 10 9.63 8.41 5.22
C ALA A 10 10.67 8.35 4.09
N LEU A 11 11.83 9.00 4.26
CA LEU A 11 12.92 8.94 3.28
C LEU A 11 13.53 7.54 3.17
N VAL A 12 13.67 6.83 4.28
CA VAL A 12 14.15 5.43 4.26
C VAL A 12 13.15 4.54 3.53
N LEU A 13 11.84 4.66 3.83
CA LEU A 13 10.81 3.89 3.12
C LEU A 13 10.78 4.23 1.63
N PHE A 14 10.91 5.50 1.27
CA PHE A 14 11.02 5.93 -0.12
C PHE A 14 12.23 5.30 -0.83
N ALA A 15 13.39 5.32 -0.19
CA ALA A 15 14.59 4.71 -0.74
C ALA A 15 14.48 3.18 -0.88
N VAL A 16 13.83 2.50 0.07
CA VAL A 16 13.69 1.03 0.09
C VAL A 16 12.58 0.51 -0.82
N ALA A 17 11.60 1.34 -1.17
CA ALA A 17 10.44 0.90 -1.96
C ALA A 17 10.79 0.19 -3.27
N PRO A 18 11.70 0.68 -4.14
CA PRO A 18 12.09 -0.03 -5.35
C PRO A 18 12.85 -1.34 -5.08
N LEU A 19 13.54 -1.44 -3.93
CA LEU A 19 14.23 -2.67 -3.52
C LEU A 19 13.25 -3.81 -3.30
N LEU A 20 12.14 -3.54 -2.59
CA LEU A 20 11.11 -4.54 -2.34
C LEU A 20 10.40 -4.97 -3.63
N SER A 21 10.14 -4.04 -4.54
CA SER A 21 9.64 -4.36 -5.89
C SER A 21 10.64 -5.26 -6.64
N GLY A 22 11.92 -5.00 -6.56
CA GLY A 22 12.98 -5.85 -7.12
C GLY A 22 13.01 -7.26 -6.51
N ILE A 23 12.80 -7.38 -5.19
CA ILE A 23 12.73 -8.67 -4.49
C ILE A 23 11.53 -9.49 -4.97
N THR A 24 10.34 -8.88 -5.12
CA THR A 24 9.15 -9.57 -5.65
C THR A 24 9.39 -10.10 -7.06
N ARG A 25 10.03 -9.32 -7.93
CA ARG A 25 10.40 -9.75 -9.30
C ARG A 25 11.34 -10.96 -9.30
N VAL A 26 12.37 -10.93 -8.44
CA VAL A 26 13.31 -12.08 -8.33
C VAL A 26 12.62 -13.30 -7.73
N ALA A 27 11.78 -13.12 -6.71
CA ALA A 27 10.99 -14.21 -6.12
C ALA A 27 10.08 -14.87 -7.16
N ARG A 28 9.32 -14.06 -7.92
CA ARG A 28 8.47 -14.53 -9.02
C ARG A 28 9.29 -15.34 -10.05
N ALA A 29 10.42 -14.82 -10.50
CA ALA A 29 11.24 -15.52 -11.48
C ALA A 29 11.72 -16.88 -10.98
N ARG A 30 12.13 -16.96 -9.71
CA ARG A 30 12.57 -18.22 -9.08
C ARG A 30 11.43 -19.23 -8.93
N LEU A 31 10.24 -18.77 -8.53
CA LEU A 31 9.05 -19.63 -8.43
C LEU A 31 8.66 -20.22 -9.79
N HIS A 32 8.93 -19.49 -10.89
CA HIS A 32 8.72 -19.97 -12.26
C HIS A 32 9.92 -20.70 -12.86
N ASN A 33 10.91 -21.09 -12.08
CA ASN A 33 12.14 -21.76 -12.53
C ASN A 33 12.92 -20.94 -13.58
N ARG A 34 12.87 -19.59 -13.50
CA ARG A 34 13.56 -18.68 -14.42
C ARG A 34 14.63 -17.88 -13.68
N ARG A 35 15.65 -17.45 -14.43
CA ARG A 35 16.59 -16.44 -13.91
C ARG A 35 15.95 -15.07 -14.07
N GLY A 36 15.62 -14.44 -12.94
CA GLY A 36 15.11 -13.09 -12.92
C GLY A 36 16.19 -12.02 -13.09
N PRO A 37 15.78 -10.75 -13.28
CA PRO A 37 16.69 -9.62 -13.21
C PRO A 37 17.30 -9.52 -11.82
N GLY A 38 18.42 -8.77 -11.67
CA GLY A 38 18.99 -8.50 -10.35
C GLY A 38 18.02 -7.71 -9.46
N VAL A 39 18.13 -7.88 -8.15
CA VAL A 39 17.28 -7.17 -7.16
C VAL A 39 17.33 -5.64 -7.32
N LEU A 40 18.47 -5.10 -7.74
CA LEU A 40 18.67 -3.65 -7.96
C LEU A 40 18.23 -3.18 -9.37
N GLN A 41 17.60 -4.04 -10.17
CA GLN A 41 17.20 -3.67 -11.53
C GLN A 41 16.19 -2.53 -11.54
N GLU A 42 15.26 -2.48 -10.58
CA GLU A 42 14.29 -1.38 -10.47
C GLU A 42 14.97 -0.01 -10.34
N TYR A 43 16.04 0.08 -9.56
CA TYR A 43 16.78 1.34 -9.44
C TYR A 43 17.46 1.73 -10.76
N ARG A 44 18.03 0.77 -11.47
CA ARG A 44 18.65 1.03 -12.78
C ARG A 44 17.63 1.52 -13.79
N ASP A 45 16.43 0.93 -13.80
CA ASP A 45 15.33 1.32 -14.68
C ASP A 45 14.83 2.72 -14.31
N LEU A 46 14.65 3.02 -13.02
CA LEU A 46 14.25 4.35 -12.53
C LEU A 46 15.29 5.43 -12.89
N PHE A 47 16.57 5.20 -12.62
CA PHE A 47 17.63 6.16 -12.93
C PHE A 47 17.78 6.38 -14.45
N LYS A 48 17.61 5.33 -15.24
CA LYS A 48 17.57 5.45 -16.69
C LYS A 48 16.42 6.32 -17.18
N LEU A 49 15.22 6.13 -16.61
CA LEU A 49 14.03 6.92 -16.96
C LEU A 49 14.15 8.38 -16.52
N LEU A 50 14.72 8.65 -15.32
CA LEU A 50 14.95 10.01 -14.83
C LEU A 50 15.86 10.83 -15.73
N SER A 51 16.78 10.17 -16.47
CA SER A 51 17.67 10.83 -17.43
C SER A 51 17.06 11.03 -18.83
N ARG A 52 15.82 10.54 -19.06
CA ARG A 52 15.13 10.64 -20.35
C ARG A 52 14.13 11.78 -20.38
N GLN A 53 13.90 12.32 -21.58
CA GLN A 53 12.88 13.33 -21.79
C GLN A 53 11.49 12.75 -21.54
N SER A 54 10.61 13.55 -20.94
CA SER A 54 9.21 13.21 -20.77
C SER A 54 8.42 13.77 -21.95
N VAL A 55 7.74 12.89 -22.64
CA VAL A 55 6.80 13.25 -23.70
C VAL A 55 5.40 12.99 -23.16
N ALA A 56 4.53 13.99 -23.19
CA ALA A 56 3.14 13.87 -22.80
C ALA A 56 2.25 13.95 -24.04
N PRO A 57 1.08 13.29 -24.07
CA PRO A 57 0.10 13.49 -25.13
C PRO A 57 -0.31 14.94 -25.26
N ASP A 58 -0.65 15.40 -26.46
CA ASP A 58 -1.08 16.79 -26.71
C ASP A 58 -2.37 17.14 -25.95
N ALA A 59 -3.24 16.15 -25.72
CA ALA A 59 -4.47 16.29 -24.95
C ALA A 59 -4.25 16.34 -23.44
N ALA A 60 -3.07 15.93 -22.93
CA ALA A 60 -2.80 15.83 -21.51
C ALA A 60 -2.73 17.20 -20.82
N GLY A 61 -3.60 17.38 -19.83
CA GLY A 61 -3.69 18.59 -19.02
C GLY A 61 -2.66 18.66 -17.90
N TRP A 62 -2.90 19.58 -16.98
CA TRP A 62 -2.04 19.79 -15.82
C TRP A 62 -2.15 18.68 -14.77
N VAL A 63 -3.31 17.99 -14.67
CA VAL A 63 -3.53 16.89 -13.74
C VAL A 63 -2.59 15.73 -14.06
N PHE A 64 -2.48 15.33 -15.33
CA PHE A 64 -1.56 14.31 -15.79
C PHE A 64 -0.12 14.60 -15.35
N ARG A 65 0.34 15.85 -15.52
CA ARG A 65 1.71 16.26 -15.19
C ARG A 65 1.95 16.33 -13.67
N LEU A 66 0.93 16.67 -12.88
CA LEU A 66 1.04 16.82 -11.42
C LEU A 66 0.95 15.47 -10.68
N THR A 67 0.18 14.54 -11.20
CA THR A 67 -0.14 13.25 -10.53
C THR A 67 1.08 12.48 -10.03
N PRO A 68 2.21 12.34 -10.76
CA PRO A 68 3.39 11.65 -10.25
C PRO A 68 3.91 12.23 -8.93
N PHE A 69 3.93 13.55 -8.82
CA PHE A 69 4.38 14.27 -7.63
C PHE A 69 3.39 14.18 -6.48
N VAL A 70 2.08 14.25 -6.77
CA VAL A 70 1.02 14.05 -5.78
C VAL A 70 1.10 12.64 -5.20
N MET A 71 1.25 11.62 -6.04
CA MET A 71 1.39 10.23 -5.60
C MET A 71 2.55 10.06 -4.61
N VAL A 72 3.73 10.54 -4.95
CA VAL A 72 4.92 10.47 -4.09
C VAL A 72 4.72 11.31 -2.82
N GLY A 73 4.22 12.55 -2.94
CA GLY A 73 4.03 13.45 -1.81
C GLY A 73 3.04 12.90 -0.79
N VAL A 74 1.90 12.39 -1.25
CA VAL A 74 0.89 11.79 -0.39
C VAL A 74 1.43 10.53 0.29
N MET A 75 2.10 9.64 -0.43
CA MET A 75 2.66 8.41 0.16
C MET A 75 3.79 8.71 1.15
N LEU A 76 4.62 9.73 0.91
CA LEU A 76 5.61 10.21 1.89
C LEU A 76 4.91 10.76 3.14
N THR A 77 3.83 11.51 2.98
CA THR A 77 3.05 12.03 4.12
C THR A 77 2.49 10.88 4.96
N VAL A 78 1.88 9.87 4.35
CA VAL A 78 1.43 8.67 5.06
C VAL A 78 2.58 7.97 5.76
N ALA A 79 3.73 7.80 5.08
CA ALA A 79 4.92 7.15 5.63
C ALA A 79 5.45 7.84 6.91
N THR A 80 5.27 9.16 7.07
CA THR A 80 5.66 9.89 8.30
C THR A 80 4.79 9.52 9.51
N ALA A 81 3.55 9.09 9.29
CA ALA A 81 2.57 8.82 10.34
C ALA A 81 2.53 7.35 10.78
N LEU A 82 3.03 6.43 9.94
CA LEU A 82 2.94 5.00 10.22
C LEU A 82 3.87 4.54 11.36
N PRO A 83 3.42 3.60 12.21
CA PRO A 83 4.25 2.92 13.19
C PRO A 83 5.17 1.91 12.48
N VAL A 84 6.44 2.24 12.28
CA VAL A 84 7.43 1.35 11.64
C VAL A 84 8.39 0.80 12.67
N VAL A 85 9.13 1.68 13.32
CA VAL A 85 10.16 1.36 14.31
C VAL A 85 9.62 1.50 15.72
N THR A 86 8.71 2.44 15.94
CA THR A 86 8.09 2.74 17.23
C THR A 86 6.60 2.36 17.22
N VAL A 87 6.07 1.90 18.34
CA VAL A 87 4.62 1.65 18.51
C VAL A 87 3.84 2.96 18.37
N ALA A 88 4.39 4.05 18.91
CA ALA A 88 3.82 5.38 18.74
C ALA A 88 4.16 5.93 17.34
N SER A 89 3.16 6.54 16.68
CA SER A 89 3.36 7.29 15.44
C SER A 89 4.41 8.39 15.61
N PRO A 90 5.42 8.50 14.75
CA PRO A 90 6.40 9.58 14.83
C PRO A 90 5.80 10.96 14.64
N LEU A 91 4.72 11.07 13.85
CA LEU A 91 3.96 12.31 13.63
C LEU A 91 2.50 12.12 14.04
N PRO A 92 2.15 12.32 15.33
CA PRO A 92 0.82 12.03 15.85
C PRO A 92 -0.31 12.81 15.17
N VAL A 93 -0.05 14.03 14.70
CA VAL A 93 -1.05 14.89 14.04
C VAL A 93 -1.67 14.21 12.80
N LEU A 94 -0.90 13.42 12.08
CA LEU A 94 -1.36 12.68 10.89
C LEU A 94 -1.70 11.22 11.18
N GLY A 95 -1.55 10.78 12.42
CA GLY A 95 -1.75 9.39 12.84
C GLY A 95 -3.20 8.98 13.04
N ASP A 96 -4.16 9.82 12.66
CA ASP A 96 -5.58 9.47 12.70
C ASP A 96 -5.95 8.57 11.52
N LEU A 97 -6.69 7.50 11.81
CA LEU A 97 -7.11 6.49 10.84
C LEU A 97 -7.86 7.10 9.65
N ILE A 98 -8.78 8.02 9.94
CA ILE A 98 -9.61 8.68 8.92
C ILE A 98 -8.72 9.50 7.98
N THR A 99 -7.78 10.26 8.54
CA THR A 99 -6.80 11.04 7.76
C THR A 99 -5.97 10.15 6.85
N LEU A 100 -5.48 9.02 7.34
CA LEU A 100 -4.68 8.09 6.54
C LEU A 100 -5.47 7.51 5.36
N ILE A 101 -6.73 7.10 5.58
CA ILE A 101 -7.58 6.55 4.51
C ILE A 101 -7.88 7.62 3.46
N TYR A 102 -8.20 8.85 3.86
CA TYR A 102 -8.42 9.93 2.89
C TYR A 102 -7.15 10.31 2.11
N LEU A 103 -5.97 10.18 2.70
CA LEU A 103 -4.71 10.36 1.96
C LEU A 103 -4.55 9.30 0.87
N PHE A 104 -4.87 8.03 1.15
CA PHE A 104 -4.89 7.00 0.10
C PHE A 104 -5.91 7.29 -1.00
N ALA A 105 -7.12 7.75 -0.61
CA ALA A 105 -8.16 8.14 -1.55
C ALA A 105 -7.72 9.32 -2.45
N ILE A 106 -7.01 10.31 -1.92
CA ILE A 106 -6.45 11.43 -2.71
C ILE A 106 -5.47 10.91 -3.78
N ALA A 107 -4.55 10.04 -3.40
CA ALA A 107 -3.58 9.48 -4.35
C ALA A 107 -4.28 8.72 -5.49
N ARG A 108 -5.28 7.89 -5.14
CA ARG A 108 -6.08 7.16 -6.13
C ARG A 108 -6.90 8.09 -7.01
N PHE A 109 -7.52 9.10 -6.44
CA PHE A 109 -8.30 10.09 -7.17
C PHE A 109 -7.46 10.78 -8.26
N PHE A 110 -6.27 11.28 -7.90
CA PHE A 110 -5.38 11.90 -8.88
C PHE A 110 -4.93 10.90 -9.94
N PHE A 111 -4.64 9.67 -9.55
CA PHE A 111 -4.23 8.62 -10.49
C PHE A 111 -5.33 8.27 -11.50
N ALA A 112 -6.58 8.16 -11.02
CA ALA A 112 -7.73 7.91 -11.90
C ALA A 112 -8.00 9.10 -12.83
N ILE A 113 -8.01 10.34 -12.32
CA ILE A 113 -8.24 11.53 -13.16
C ILE A 113 -7.11 11.70 -14.19
N ALA A 114 -5.86 11.44 -13.81
CA ALA A 114 -4.74 11.52 -14.76
C ALA A 114 -4.92 10.58 -15.97
N GLY A 115 -5.44 9.36 -15.73
CA GLY A 115 -5.76 8.46 -16.82
C GLY A 115 -6.87 8.97 -17.75
N LEU A 116 -7.86 9.68 -17.19
CA LEU A 116 -8.93 10.31 -18.00
C LEU A 116 -8.46 11.56 -18.75
N ASP A 117 -7.52 12.30 -18.17
CA ASP A 117 -7.00 13.58 -18.71
C ASP A 117 -6.22 13.41 -20.03
N THR A 118 -5.77 12.20 -20.34
CA THR A 118 -5.01 11.90 -21.57
C THR A 118 -5.87 11.75 -22.81
N GLY A 119 -7.16 11.48 -22.66
CA GLY A 119 -8.07 11.18 -23.76
C GLY A 119 -7.82 9.84 -24.46
N SER A 120 -6.88 9.02 -23.98
CA SER A 120 -6.60 7.68 -24.53
C SER A 120 -7.59 6.65 -24.02
N PRO A 121 -8.14 5.77 -24.87
CA PRO A 121 -9.11 4.75 -24.42
C PRO A 121 -8.51 3.74 -23.44
N PHE A 122 -7.23 3.38 -23.56
CA PHE A 122 -6.57 2.43 -22.66
C PHE A 122 -6.41 3.00 -21.27
N THR A 123 -5.97 4.26 -21.15
CA THR A 123 -5.81 4.95 -19.89
C THR A 123 -7.15 5.23 -19.23
N GLY A 124 -8.17 5.61 -20.01
CA GLY A 124 -9.52 5.86 -19.51
C GLY A 124 -10.21 4.62 -18.94
N ILE A 125 -10.08 3.47 -19.61
CA ILE A 125 -10.61 2.19 -19.11
C ILE A 125 -9.83 1.76 -17.85
N GLY A 126 -8.51 1.86 -17.84
CA GLY A 126 -7.69 1.55 -16.68
C GLY A 126 -8.03 2.44 -15.48
N ALA A 127 -8.21 3.74 -15.69
CA ALA A 127 -8.64 4.69 -14.67
C ALA A 127 -10.02 4.35 -14.09
N SER A 128 -10.98 3.96 -14.93
CA SER A 128 -12.30 3.54 -14.49
C SER A 128 -12.25 2.27 -13.64
N ARG A 129 -11.40 1.31 -14.00
CA ARG A 129 -11.18 0.07 -13.22
C ARG A 129 -10.52 0.37 -11.87
N GLU A 130 -9.55 1.29 -11.80
CA GLU A 130 -8.91 1.72 -10.55
C GLU A 130 -9.93 2.40 -9.62
N ALA A 131 -10.75 3.31 -10.16
CA ALA A 131 -11.79 3.97 -9.40
C ALA A 131 -12.83 2.97 -8.84
N MET A 132 -13.24 1.97 -9.65
CA MET A 132 -14.15 0.92 -9.20
C MET A 132 -13.54 0.06 -8.09
N LEU A 133 -12.27 -0.33 -8.21
CA LEU A 133 -11.55 -1.06 -7.16
C LEU A 133 -11.53 -0.26 -5.86
N GLY A 134 -11.29 1.04 -5.93
CA GLY A 134 -11.31 1.92 -4.77
C GLY A 134 -12.64 1.86 -4.02
N VAL A 135 -13.73 2.07 -4.73
CA VAL A 135 -15.09 2.03 -4.14
C VAL A 135 -15.39 0.68 -3.46
N LEU A 136 -14.81 -0.41 -3.95
CA LEU A 136 -15.03 -1.75 -3.40
C LEU A 136 -14.11 -2.06 -2.20
N VAL A 137 -12.88 -1.56 -2.20
CA VAL A 137 -11.84 -1.96 -1.24
C VAL A 137 -11.74 -1.01 -0.05
N GLU A 138 -11.91 0.29 -0.27
CA GLU A 138 -11.84 1.29 0.80
C GLU A 138 -12.83 1.02 1.94
N PRO A 139 -14.10 0.63 1.71
CA PRO A 139 -15.01 0.27 2.79
C PRO A 139 -14.56 -0.95 3.60
N ILE A 140 -13.91 -1.92 2.97
CA ILE A 140 -13.39 -3.11 3.66
C ILE A 140 -12.27 -2.71 4.61
N LEU A 141 -11.33 -1.91 4.11
CA LEU A 141 -10.20 -1.40 4.88
C LEU A 141 -10.67 -0.50 6.03
N LEU A 142 -11.58 0.43 5.73
CA LEU A 142 -12.16 1.34 6.70
C LEU A 142 -12.86 0.57 7.82
N LEU A 143 -13.74 -0.36 7.49
CA LEU A 143 -14.52 -1.10 8.47
C LEU A 143 -13.63 -2.03 9.31
N GLY A 144 -12.65 -2.70 8.70
CA GLY A 144 -11.70 -3.55 9.42
C GLY A 144 -10.85 -2.76 10.41
N LEU A 145 -10.28 -1.63 9.99
CA LEU A 145 -9.52 -0.74 10.88
C LEU A 145 -10.41 -0.05 11.91
N TRP A 146 -11.66 0.26 11.56
CA TRP A 146 -12.64 0.82 12.50
C TRP A 146 -12.94 -0.14 13.66
N VAL A 147 -13.08 -1.44 13.39
CA VAL A 147 -13.25 -2.45 14.43
C VAL A 147 -12.04 -2.45 15.37
N ALA A 148 -10.81 -2.40 14.84
CA ALA A 148 -9.62 -2.30 15.66
C ALA A 148 -9.58 -1.00 16.50
N ALA A 149 -10.02 0.13 15.91
CA ALA A 149 -10.15 1.42 16.60
C ALA A 149 -11.18 1.38 17.73
N GLN A 150 -12.32 0.71 17.54
CA GLN A 150 -13.34 0.55 18.57
C GLN A 150 -12.83 -0.31 19.74
N VAL A 151 -12.07 -1.35 19.46
CA VAL A 151 -11.41 -2.16 20.50
C VAL A 151 -10.40 -1.33 21.29
N ALA A 152 -9.67 -0.44 20.59
CA ALA A 152 -8.67 0.46 21.19
C ALA A 152 -9.30 1.68 21.90
N GLY A 153 -10.57 2.00 21.62
CA GLY A 153 -11.24 3.20 22.12
C GLY A 153 -10.73 4.51 21.50
N SER A 154 -9.98 4.45 20.40
CA SER A 154 -9.40 5.61 19.71
C SER A 154 -9.17 5.32 18.23
N THR A 155 -9.37 6.34 17.38
CA THR A 155 -9.06 6.28 15.93
C THR A 155 -7.58 6.52 15.64
N HIS A 156 -6.80 6.89 16.64
CA HIS A 156 -5.39 7.18 16.47
C HIS A 156 -4.57 5.88 16.34
N ILE A 157 -3.78 5.77 15.27
CA ILE A 157 -3.04 4.54 14.93
C ILE A 157 -2.12 4.05 16.04
N SER A 158 -1.54 4.96 16.84
CA SER A 158 -0.67 4.59 17.97
C SER A 158 -1.41 3.82 19.04
N PHE A 159 -2.65 4.24 19.40
CA PHE A 159 -3.47 3.55 20.39
C PHE A 159 -3.96 2.19 19.88
N ILE A 160 -4.30 2.13 18.58
CA ILE A 160 -4.69 0.87 17.93
C ILE A 160 -3.51 -0.11 17.99
N THR A 161 -2.32 0.34 17.60
CA THR A 161 -1.10 -0.48 17.62
C THR A 161 -0.73 -0.94 19.03
N ASP A 162 -0.83 -0.06 20.02
CA ASP A 162 -0.56 -0.41 21.42
C ASP A 162 -1.56 -1.43 21.96
N THR A 163 -2.85 -1.28 21.65
CA THR A 163 -3.89 -2.25 22.02
C THR A 163 -3.64 -3.61 21.39
N VAL A 164 -3.27 -3.66 20.12
CA VAL A 164 -2.92 -4.91 19.43
C VAL A 164 -1.63 -5.51 20.00
N TYR A 165 -0.67 -4.68 20.44
CA TYR A 165 0.56 -5.13 21.07
C TYR A 165 0.27 -5.96 22.33
N HIS A 166 -0.69 -5.53 23.16
CA HIS A 166 -1.11 -6.21 24.38
C HIS A 166 -2.18 -7.29 24.15
N TRP A 167 -2.68 -7.43 22.95
CA TRP A 167 -3.68 -8.39 22.45
C TRP A 167 -4.79 -8.73 23.47
N PRO A 168 -5.91 -8.00 23.47
CA PRO A 168 -6.99 -8.22 24.42
C PRO A 168 -7.71 -9.55 24.14
N VAL A 169 -7.48 -10.54 24.99
CA VAL A 169 -8.02 -11.92 24.83
C VAL A 169 -9.55 -11.93 24.75
N ALA A 170 -10.22 -11.10 25.55
CA ALA A 170 -11.69 -11.00 25.57
C ALA A 170 -12.28 -10.51 24.23
N ARG A 171 -11.53 -9.73 23.44
CA ARG A 171 -11.95 -9.19 22.15
C ARG A 171 -11.11 -9.74 20.98
N SER A 172 -10.60 -10.96 21.13
CA SER A 172 -9.74 -11.59 20.12
C SER A 172 -10.49 -11.90 18.83
N LEU A 173 -11.74 -12.34 18.88
CA LEU A 173 -12.53 -12.69 17.69
C LEU A 173 -12.77 -11.49 16.75
N PRO A 174 -13.27 -10.31 17.22
CA PRO A 174 -13.36 -9.13 16.36
C PRO A 174 -12.04 -8.72 15.74
N LEU A 175 -10.93 -8.77 16.50
CA LEU A 175 -9.61 -8.40 16.01
C LEU A 175 -9.06 -9.37 14.96
N VAL A 176 -9.27 -10.68 15.11
CA VAL A 176 -8.86 -11.69 14.12
C VAL A 176 -9.64 -11.50 12.81
N LEU A 177 -10.96 -11.28 12.89
CA LEU A 177 -11.78 -11.03 11.72
C LEU A 177 -11.39 -9.71 11.02
N ALA A 178 -11.11 -8.66 11.81
CA ALA A 178 -10.59 -7.38 11.29
C ALA A 178 -9.22 -7.55 10.63
N LEU A 179 -8.31 -8.34 11.21
CA LEU A 179 -7.02 -8.69 10.61
C LEU A 179 -7.21 -9.38 9.27
N CYS A 180 -8.11 -10.36 9.16
CA CYS A 180 -8.39 -11.05 7.91
C CYS A 180 -8.95 -10.10 6.84
N ALA A 181 -9.90 -9.23 7.22
CA ALA A 181 -10.47 -8.23 6.33
C ALA A 181 -9.40 -7.23 5.84
N CYS A 182 -8.57 -6.71 6.75
CA CYS A 182 -7.50 -5.79 6.41
C CYS A 182 -6.37 -6.45 5.60
N ALA A 183 -6.04 -7.72 5.86
CA ALA A 183 -5.09 -8.47 5.04
C ALA A 183 -5.57 -8.59 3.59
N PHE A 184 -6.85 -8.92 3.41
CA PHE A 184 -7.48 -9.01 2.11
C PHE A 184 -7.51 -7.65 1.40
N ALA A 185 -7.94 -6.58 2.09
CA ALA A 185 -7.96 -5.23 1.53
C ALA A 185 -6.54 -4.74 1.16
N THR A 186 -5.54 -4.99 2.02
CA THR A 186 -4.12 -4.69 1.76
C THR A 186 -3.63 -5.36 0.48
N PHE A 187 -3.96 -6.64 0.30
CA PHE A 187 -3.55 -7.39 -0.89
C PHE A 187 -4.15 -6.80 -2.18
N ILE A 188 -5.43 -6.42 -2.17
CA ILE A 188 -6.06 -5.76 -3.32
C ILE A 188 -5.47 -4.38 -3.55
N GLU A 189 -5.26 -3.59 -2.48
CA GLU A 189 -4.73 -2.23 -2.55
C GLU A 189 -3.31 -2.14 -3.12
N MET A 190 -2.55 -3.23 -2.99
CA MET A 190 -1.23 -3.33 -3.60
C MET A 190 -1.28 -3.50 -5.13
N GLY A 191 -2.45 -3.74 -5.73
CA GLY A 191 -2.61 -3.90 -7.18
C GLY A 191 -1.79 -5.05 -7.76
N LYS A 192 -1.60 -6.13 -7.00
CA LYS A 192 -0.90 -7.32 -7.46
C LYS A 192 -1.88 -8.37 -7.99
N LEU A 193 -1.40 -9.28 -8.85
CA LEU A 193 -2.22 -10.40 -9.33
C LEU A 193 -2.85 -11.13 -8.14
N PRO A 194 -4.13 -11.44 -8.18
CA PRO A 194 -5.08 -11.40 -9.31
C PRO A 194 -5.83 -10.06 -9.49
N PHE A 195 -5.56 -9.02 -8.69
CA PHE A 195 -6.27 -7.73 -8.68
C PHE A 195 -5.56 -6.61 -9.46
N ASP A 196 -4.65 -6.96 -10.35
CA ASP A 196 -3.99 -6.06 -11.29
C ASP A 196 -4.94 -5.68 -12.45
N LEU A 197 -6.04 -5.01 -12.11
CA LEU A 197 -7.11 -4.72 -13.08
C LEU A 197 -6.91 -3.40 -13.80
N ALA A 198 -6.31 -2.43 -13.15
CA ALA A 198 -6.08 -1.10 -13.71
C ALA A 198 -4.92 -1.11 -14.72
N GLU A 199 -3.84 -1.80 -14.38
CA GLU A 199 -2.65 -1.92 -15.23
C GLU A 199 -2.85 -2.95 -16.33
N ALA A 200 -3.43 -4.11 -16.02
CA ALA A 200 -3.84 -5.19 -16.93
C ALA A 200 -3.03 -5.26 -18.25
N GLU A 201 -1.70 -5.49 -18.14
CA GLU A 201 -0.72 -5.37 -19.25
C GLU A 201 -1.18 -6.01 -20.57
N GLN A 202 -1.88 -7.16 -20.50
CA GLN A 202 -2.34 -7.88 -21.68
C GLN A 202 -3.60 -7.31 -22.32
N GLU A 203 -4.39 -6.53 -21.56
CA GLU A 203 -5.65 -5.95 -22.03
C GLU A 203 -5.54 -4.44 -22.32
N LEU A 204 -4.82 -3.72 -21.45
CA LEU A 204 -4.80 -2.26 -21.40
C LEU A 204 -3.38 -1.66 -21.54
N GLN A 205 -2.35 -2.47 -21.81
CA GLN A 205 -0.96 -2.00 -21.96
C GLN A 205 -0.51 -1.07 -20.81
N GLU A 206 -0.63 -1.54 -19.56
CA GLU A 206 -0.35 -0.78 -18.33
C GLU A 206 -1.38 0.31 -17.98
N GLY A 207 -2.52 0.39 -18.67
CA GLY A 207 -3.64 1.26 -18.32
C GLY A 207 -3.28 2.73 -18.09
N PRO A 208 -3.49 3.31 -16.89
CA PRO A 208 -3.18 4.72 -16.63
C PRO A 208 -1.71 5.09 -16.81
N LEU A 209 -0.79 4.11 -16.82
CA LEU A 209 0.65 4.33 -17.00
C LEU A 209 1.07 4.43 -18.44
N THR A 210 0.27 3.97 -19.39
CA THR A 210 0.60 3.81 -20.82
C THR A 210 1.16 5.09 -21.45
N GLU A 211 0.61 6.24 -21.12
CA GLU A 211 0.99 7.53 -21.73
C GLU A 211 2.13 8.24 -20.97
N TYR A 212 2.57 7.72 -19.84
CA TYR A 212 3.69 8.31 -19.12
C TYR A 212 5.03 7.89 -19.73
N SER A 213 5.98 8.83 -19.79
CA SER A 213 7.33 8.59 -20.30
C SER A 213 8.39 9.34 -19.49
N GLY A 214 9.66 8.99 -19.69
CA GLY A 214 10.80 9.69 -19.09
C GLY A 214 10.69 9.87 -17.57
N TYR A 215 11.02 11.06 -17.08
CA TYR A 215 11.03 11.35 -15.65
C TYR A 215 9.65 11.25 -15.00
N GLY A 216 8.58 11.62 -15.72
CA GLY A 216 7.20 11.52 -15.21
C GLY A 216 6.82 10.07 -14.88
N PHE A 217 7.16 9.14 -15.78
CA PHE A 217 6.97 7.70 -15.56
C PHE A 217 7.83 7.18 -14.41
N ALA A 218 9.09 7.62 -14.32
CA ALA A 218 9.98 7.21 -13.23
C ALA A 218 9.42 7.59 -11.86
N VAL A 219 9.00 8.86 -11.69
CA VAL A 219 8.45 9.36 -10.42
C VAL A 219 7.14 8.64 -10.07
N LEU A 220 6.26 8.43 -11.05
CA LEU A 220 4.99 7.72 -10.84
C LEU A 220 5.23 6.27 -10.44
N LYS A 221 6.12 5.55 -11.12
CA LYS A 221 6.49 4.16 -10.81
C LYS A 221 7.13 4.04 -9.43
N TRP A 222 7.95 5.00 -9.05
CA TRP A 222 8.51 5.07 -7.69
C TRP A 222 7.40 5.30 -6.65
N GLY A 223 6.45 6.20 -6.95
CA GLY A 223 5.28 6.47 -6.10
C GLY A 223 4.39 5.24 -5.91
N ILE A 224 4.16 4.45 -6.96
CA ILE A 224 3.41 3.18 -6.89
C ILE A 224 4.16 2.16 -6.03
N SER A 225 5.47 2.01 -6.21
CA SER A 225 6.29 1.13 -5.36
C SER A 225 6.24 1.56 -3.89
N LEU A 226 6.26 2.88 -3.63
CA LEU A 226 6.11 3.43 -2.29
C LEU A 226 4.71 3.18 -1.73
N LYS A 227 3.64 3.34 -2.53
CA LYS A 227 2.25 3.00 -2.14
C LYS A 227 2.17 1.55 -1.68
N GLN A 228 2.70 0.61 -2.46
CA GLN A 228 2.70 -0.81 -2.12
C GLN A 228 3.40 -1.08 -0.79
N LEU A 229 4.57 -0.48 -0.57
CA LEU A 229 5.32 -0.60 0.68
C LEU A 229 4.56 0.00 1.87
N VAL A 230 3.99 1.18 1.71
CA VAL A 230 3.29 1.93 2.77
C VAL A 230 2.01 1.20 3.18
N VAL A 231 1.25 0.66 2.22
CA VAL A 231 0.04 -0.16 2.50
C VAL A 231 0.41 -1.43 3.26
N LEU A 232 1.45 -2.15 2.83
CA LEU A 232 1.95 -3.32 3.55
C LEU A 232 2.44 -2.95 4.95
N GLN A 233 3.17 -1.84 5.09
CA GLN A 233 3.68 -1.36 6.38
C GLN A 233 2.55 -0.96 7.32
N MET A 234 1.49 -0.35 6.81
CA MET A 234 0.30 -0.02 7.61
C MET A 234 -0.31 -1.29 8.21
N PHE A 235 -0.52 -2.31 7.40
CA PHE A 235 -1.05 -3.59 7.87
C PHE A 235 -0.13 -4.27 8.89
N VAL A 236 1.15 -4.39 8.55
CA VAL A 236 2.15 -5.04 9.43
C VAL A 236 2.37 -4.23 10.70
N GLY A 237 2.43 -2.90 10.60
CA GLY A 237 2.64 -2.01 11.74
C GLY A 237 1.53 -2.07 12.77
N VAL A 238 0.28 -2.19 12.31
CA VAL A 238 -0.91 -2.23 13.17
C VAL A 238 -1.15 -3.64 13.75
N PHE A 239 -1.17 -4.66 12.90
CA PHE A 239 -1.59 -6.01 13.32
C PHE A 239 -0.44 -6.91 13.82
N PHE A 240 0.79 -6.55 13.55
CA PHE A 240 2.00 -7.28 14.00
C PHE A 240 2.99 -6.33 14.69
N PRO A 241 2.61 -5.65 15.79
CA PRO A 241 3.45 -4.62 16.40
C PRO A 241 4.65 -5.17 17.18
N TRP A 242 4.70 -6.47 17.47
CA TRP A 242 5.77 -7.06 18.28
C TRP A 242 7.16 -6.83 17.70
N GLY A 243 8.07 -6.38 18.55
CA GLY A 243 9.44 -5.98 18.16
C GLY A 243 9.58 -4.52 17.73
N GLN A 244 8.49 -3.74 17.77
CA GLN A 244 8.58 -2.27 17.70
C GLN A 244 9.03 -1.74 19.07
N MET A 245 9.71 -0.59 19.04
CA MET A 245 10.27 0.03 20.23
C MET A 245 9.19 0.82 20.99
N THR A 246 9.05 0.52 22.28
CA THR A 246 8.14 1.25 23.20
C THR A 246 8.85 2.41 23.90
N GLN A 247 10.15 2.24 24.24
CA GLN A 247 10.99 3.26 24.85
C GLN A 247 12.26 3.47 24.05
N PHE A 248 12.70 4.72 23.93
CA PHE A 248 13.85 5.05 23.12
C PHE A 248 15.16 4.56 23.77
N SER A 249 15.82 3.61 23.11
CA SER A 249 17.18 3.16 23.44
C SER A 249 17.95 2.85 22.16
N ALA A 250 19.26 3.08 22.14
CA ALA A 250 20.06 2.85 20.93
C ALA A 250 20.06 1.38 20.48
N GLY A 251 20.13 0.44 21.41
CA GLY A 251 20.02 -0.99 21.12
C GLY A 251 18.62 -1.38 20.69
N GLY A 252 17.56 -0.82 21.30
CA GLY A 252 16.17 -1.00 20.90
C GLY A 252 15.87 -0.49 19.51
N LEU A 253 16.46 0.63 19.11
CA LEU A 253 16.32 1.18 17.77
C LEU A 253 16.88 0.23 16.70
N LEU A 254 18.09 -0.29 16.92
CA LEU A 254 18.73 -1.22 15.98
C LEU A 254 17.90 -2.52 15.85
N LEU A 255 17.45 -3.08 16.98
CA LEU A 255 16.59 -4.26 16.98
C LEU A 255 15.28 -3.99 16.23
N ALA A 256 14.61 -2.88 16.52
CA ALA A 256 13.33 -2.52 15.88
C ALA A 256 13.48 -2.33 14.36
N VAL A 257 14.57 -1.72 13.88
CA VAL A 257 14.86 -1.58 12.45
C VAL A 257 15.07 -2.95 11.79
N VAL A 258 15.84 -3.85 12.42
CA VAL A 258 16.06 -5.21 11.89
C VAL A 258 14.75 -5.98 11.85
N VAL A 259 13.96 -5.93 12.91
CA VAL A 259 12.64 -6.60 12.96
C VAL A 259 11.68 -6.02 11.93
N ALA A 260 11.63 -4.69 11.75
CA ALA A 260 10.80 -4.05 10.73
C ALA A 260 11.21 -4.48 9.32
N ALA A 261 12.51 -4.50 9.01
CA ALA A 261 13.03 -4.99 7.73
C ALA A 261 12.67 -6.46 7.48
N LEU A 262 12.80 -7.32 8.50
CA LEU A 262 12.44 -8.73 8.41
C LEU A 262 10.94 -8.92 8.16
N LYS A 263 10.08 -8.20 8.88
CA LYS A 263 8.62 -8.24 8.69
C LYS A 263 8.21 -7.82 7.28
N LEU A 264 8.78 -6.71 6.77
CA LEU A 264 8.54 -6.26 5.41
C LEU A 264 9.00 -7.29 4.39
N LEU A 265 10.18 -7.88 4.58
CA LEU A 265 10.68 -8.93 3.71
C LEU A 265 9.76 -10.15 3.69
N VAL A 266 9.33 -10.62 4.86
CA VAL A 266 8.39 -11.75 4.98
C VAL A 266 7.06 -11.39 4.33
N GLY A 267 6.49 -10.20 4.59
CA GLY A 267 5.25 -9.73 3.97
C GLY A 267 5.33 -9.70 2.45
N VAL A 268 6.42 -9.17 1.90
CA VAL A 268 6.67 -9.13 0.45
C VAL A 268 6.79 -10.53 -0.15
N LEU A 269 7.46 -11.46 0.54
CA LEU A 269 7.58 -12.85 0.07
C LEU A 269 6.23 -13.58 0.12
N VAL A 270 5.44 -13.37 1.16
CA VAL A 270 4.08 -13.92 1.27
C VAL A 270 3.21 -13.40 0.12
N ILE A 271 3.23 -12.10 -0.16
CA ILE A 271 2.49 -11.51 -1.28
C ILE A 271 2.97 -12.08 -2.61
N ALA A 272 4.29 -12.19 -2.82
CA ALA A 272 4.84 -12.80 -4.03
C ALA A 272 4.39 -14.26 -4.21
N LEU A 273 4.26 -15.01 -3.11
CA LEU A 273 3.75 -16.39 -3.15
C LEU A 273 2.27 -16.43 -3.58
N PHE A 274 1.42 -15.59 -2.96
CA PHE A 274 0.00 -15.49 -3.33
C PHE A 274 -0.17 -15.02 -4.77
N GLU A 275 0.57 -14.00 -5.20
CA GLU A 275 0.55 -13.49 -6.58
C GLU A 275 0.88 -14.59 -7.61
N ASN A 276 1.78 -15.51 -7.29
CA ASN A 276 2.18 -16.57 -8.21
C ASN A 276 1.32 -17.84 -8.11
N SER A 277 0.51 -17.97 -7.06
CA SER A 277 -0.41 -19.10 -6.88
C SER A 277 -1.78 -18.89 -7.54
N MET A 278 -2.10 -17.64 -7.89
CA MET A 278 -3.41 -17.27 -8.42
C MET A 278 -3.32 -16.86 -9.89
N ALA A 279 -4.37 -17.20 -10.67
CA ALA A 279 -4.56 -16.68 -12.02
C ALA A 279 -5.23 -15.29 -11.96
N ARG A 280 -5.02 -14.47 -13.00
CA ARG A 280 -5.69 -13.17 -13.14
C ARG A 280 -7.20 -13.36 -13.13
N LEU A 281 -7.88 -12.55 -12.33
CA LEU A 281 -9.35 -12.51 -12.27
C LEU A 281 -9.93 -11.74 -13.44
N ARG A 282 -11.10 -12.17 -13.88
CA ARG A 282 -11.91 -11.38 -14.81
C ARG A 282 -12.50 -10.19 -14.07
N PHE A 283 -12.54 -9.04 -14.73
CA PHE A 283 -13.06 -7.80 -14.16
C PHE A 283 -14.46 -7.98 -13.51
N VAL A 284 -15.36 -8.72 -14.17
CA VAL A 284 -16.73 -8.96 -13.66
C VAL A 284 -16.77 -9.79 -12.36
N GLU A 285 -15.79 -10.65 -12.15
CA GLU A 285 -15.73 -11.53 -10.96
C GLU A 285 -15.15 -10.81 -9.74
N THR A 286 -14.47 -9.69 -9.95
CA THR A 286 -13.81 -8.93 -8.86
C THR A 286 -14.81 -8.45 -7.82
N SER A 287 -15.97 -7.94 -8.24
CA SER A 287 -17.01 -7.48 -7.32
C SER A 287 -17.50 -8.60 -6.40
N ARG A 288 -17.65 -9.83 -6.92
CA ARG A 288 -18.08 -10.99 -6.11
C ARG A 288 -17.05 -11.32 -5.01
N ILE A 289 -15.76 -11.24 -5.34
CA ILE A 289 -14.69 -11.56 -4.40
C ILE A 289 -14.52 -10.44 -3.36
N THR A 290 -14.66 -9.19 -3.77
CA THR A 290 -14.61 -8.05 -2.83
C THR A 290 -15.77 -8.07 -1.84
N TRP A 291 -16.97 -8.53 -2.26
CA TRP A 291 -18.09 -8.76 -1.34
C TRP A 291 -17.77 -9.79 -0.25
N ALA A 292 -16.99 -10.83 -0.56
CA ALA A 292 -16.54 -11.77 0.47
C ALA A 292 -15.63 -11.07 1.50
N GLY A 293 -14.69 -10.22 1.05
CA GLY A 293 -13.86 -9.40 1.94
C GLY A 293 -14.69 -8.45 2.81
N PHE A 294 -15.71 -7.80 2.22
CA PHE A 294 -16.65 -6.97 2.97
C PHE A 294 -17.43 -7.79 4.01
N GLY A 295 -17.82 -9.04 3.66
CA GLY A 295 -18.44 -9.97 4.59
C GLY A 295 -17.58 -10.23 5.83
N PHE A 296 -16.26 -10.43 5.68
CA PHE A 296 -15.35 -10.57 6.82
C PHE A 296 -15.29 -9.30 7.68
N ALA A 297 -15.21 -8.14 7.07
CA ALA A 297 -15.21 -6.87 7.78
C ALA A 297 -16.53 -6.63 8.54
N PHE A 298 -17.65 -6.97 7.91
CA PHE A 298 -18.97 -6.86 8.52
C PHE A 298 -19.14 -7.84 9.69
N LEU A 299 -18.70 -9.09 9.53
CA LEU A 299 -18.69 -10.07 10.62
C LEU A 299 -17.81 -9.63 11.80
N ALA A 300 -16.67 -8.98 11.51
CA ALA A 300 -15.83 -8.39 12.55
C ALA A 300 -16.60 -7.32 13.34
N PHE A 301 -17.32 -6.46 12.66
CA PHE A 301 -18.13 -5.42 13.27
C PHE A 301 -19.28 -6.00 14.10
N VAL A 302 -20.03 -6.97 13.56
CA VAL A 302 -21.13 -7.64 14.31
C VAL A 302 -20.58 -8.37 15.53
N SER A 303 -19.45 -9.08 15.41
CA SER A 303 -18.83 -9.77 16.54
C SER A 303 -18.39 -8.81 17.65
N LEU A 304 -18.02 -7.58 17.30
CA LEU A 304 -17.69 -6.53 18.26
C LEU A 304 -18.91 -6.05 19.04
N LEU A 305 -20.09 -5.99 18.41
CA LEU A 305 -21.33 -5.57 19.07
C LEU A 305 -21.88 -6.63 20.05
N VAL A 306 -21.51 -7.89 19.85
CA VAL A 306 -21.95 -9.02 20.69
C VAL A 306 -20.95 -9.31 21.82
N ALA A 307 -19.68 -8.90 21.67
CA ALA A 307 -18.62 -9.08 22.66
C ALA A 307 -18.64 -7.99 23.74
#